data_5bc994436c7c7023d21996b0db9af93e
#
_entry.id   5bc994436c7c7023d21996b0db9af93e
#
_cell.length_a   1.000
_cell.length_b   1.000
_cell.length_c   1.000
_cell.angle_alpha   90.00
_cell.angle_beta   90.00
_cell.angle_gamma   90.00
#
_symmetry.space_group_name_H-M   'P 1'
#
loop_
_entity.id
_entity.type
_entity.pdbx_description
1 polymer ?
#
loop_
_entity_poly.entity_id
_entity_poly.type
_entity_poly.pdbx_seq_one_letter_code
_entity_poly.pdbx_strand_id
1 'polypeptide(L)'
;IVTDMAIRSLYPDTPYFYESGGNPTEIVSLNYRQMAGYYASHYHPSNCRLFLYGDQDVEERLLLLDELYLSDYSPINRIEPTPLAKRWNNPKKVKATSPGESSSSEATVTVSWATTLAEDPLEVLTLNTLTEILLGNPGAPLYKAIIESGLAKDISPVSGMDANFRQMPFMVGYKGIDPQRAEEGEQLIIETLSKL
;
A
#
# COMPACT_ATOMS: atom_id res chain seq x y z
N ILE A 1 9.35 5.61 -5.85
CA ILE A 1 8.63 6.34 -6.92
C ILE A 1 7.51 5.50 -7.51
N VAL A 2 7.78 4.28 -8.05
CA VAL A 2 6.73 3.44 -8.68
C VAL A 2 5.62 3.09 -7.70
N THR A 3 5.96 2.57 -6.52
CA THR A 3 5.01 2.25 -5.44
C THR A 3 4.21 3.48 -5.03
N ASP A 4 4.89 4.58 -4.76
CA ASP A 4 4.27 5.84 -4.34
C ASP A 4 3.26 6.35 -5.39
N MET A 5 3.64 6.34 -6.66
CA MET A 5 2.74 6.72 -7.74
C MET A 5 1.51 5.81 -7.86
N ALA A 6 1.71 4.49 -7.76
CA ALA A 6 0.62 3.53 -7.82
C ALA A 6 -0.37 3.77 -6.66
N ILE A 7 0.15 3.88 -5.43
CA ILE A 7 -0.66 4.11 -4.22
C ILE A 7 -1.40 5.45 -4.27
N ARG A 8 -0.71 6.54 -4.60
CA ARG A 8 -1.36 7.86 -4.74
C ARG A 8 -2.44 7.88 -5.82
N SER A 9 -2.22 7.13 -6.90
CA SER A 9 -3.22 7.02 -7.97
C SER A 9 -4.43 6.20 -7.55
N LEU A 10 -4.23 5.10 -6.80
CA LEU A 10 -5.32 4.25 -6.32
C LEU A 10 -6.15 4.92 -5.21
N TYR A 11 -5.50 5.68 -4.31
CA TYR A 11 -6.09 6.20 -3.07
C TYR A 11 -6.00 7.74 -2.94
N PRO A 12 -6.38 8.52 -3.96
CA PRO A 12 -6.16 9.97 -4.00
C PRO A 12 -6.91 10.75 -2.91
N ASP A 13 -8.02 10.21 -2.43
CA ASP A 13 -8.91 10.85 -1.45
C ASP A 13 -8.70 10.28 -0.02
N THR A 14 -7.58 9.64 0.23
CA THR A 14 -7.30 8.99 1.52
C THR A 14 -5.94 9.43 2.09
N PRO A 15 -5.66 9.19 3.38
CA PRO A 15 -4.33 9.42 3.96
C PRO A 15 -3.20 8.68 3.25
N TYR A 16 -3.46 7.59 2.54
CA TYR A 16 -2.46 6.86 1.75
C TYR A 16 -1.90 7.66 0.56
N PHE A 17 -2.54 8.77 0.19
CA PHE A 17 -1.97 9.71 -0.77
C PHE A 17 -0.65 10.32 -0.28
N TYR A 18 -0.44 10.41 1.02
CA TYR A 18 0.73 11.01 1.63
C TYR A 18 1.75 9.94 2.03
N GLU A 19 3.03 10.27 1.88
CA GLU A 19 4.12 9.42 2.36
C GLU A 19 4.15 9.41 3.90
N SER A 20 4.13 8.22 4.51
CA SER A 20 4.10 8.08 5.97
C SER A 20 5.37 8.60 6.66
N GLY A 21 6.52 8.52 5.98
CA GLY A 21 7.77 9.10 6.44
C GLY A 21 7.85 10.62 6.29
N GLY A 22 6.86 11.21 5.63
CA GLY A 22 6.78 12.63 5.32
C GLY A 22 7.60 13.04 4.10
N ASN A 23 7.21 14.16 3.51
CA ASN A 23 7.94 14.75 2.40
C ASN A 23 9.05 15.66 2.96
N PRO A 24 10.35 15.43 2.65
CA PRO A 24 11.46 16.23 3.16
C PRO A 24 11.31 17.75 2.89
N THR A 25 10.69 18.13 1.78
CA THR A 25 10.45 19.54 1.45
C THR A 25 9.34 20.18 2.27
N GLU A 26 8.38 19.39 2.76
CA GLU A 26 7.26 19.86 3.57
C GLU A 26 7.58 19.84 5.06
N ILE A 27 8.37 18.85 5.52
CA ILE A 27 8.72 18.68 6.95
C ILE A 27 9.38 19.96 7.51
N VAL A 28 10.24 20.62 6.73
CA VAL A 28 10.95 21.84 7.17
C VAL A 28 10.02 23.03 7.38
N SER A 29 8.81 22.99 6.87
CA SER A 29 7.77 24.03 7.05
C SER A 29 6.93 23.85 8.31
N LEU A 30 7.01 22.68 8.96
CA LEU A 30 6.25 22.38 10.16
C LEU A 30 6.74 23.21 11.35
N ASN A 31 5.79 23.71 12.12
CA ASN A 31 6.09 24.40 13.38
C ASN A 31 5.64 23.58 14.58
N TYR A 32 6.15 23.96 15.77
CA TYR A 32 5.83 23.27 17.02
C TYR A 32 4.32 23.16 17.30
N ARG A 33 3.54 24.20 17.02
CA ARG A 33 2.09 24.19 17.27
C ARG A 33 1.36 23.15 16.42
N GLN A 34 1.76 23.00 15.16
CA GLN A 34 1.20 21.98 14.26
C GLN A 34 1.54 20.57 14.75
N MET A 35 2.81 20.32 15.11
CA MET A 35 3.25 19.03 15.66
C MET A 35 2.56 18.70 16.97
N ALA A 36 2.53 19.65 17.94
CA ALA A 36 1.91 19.44 19.23
C ALA A 36 0.39 19.21 19.10
N GLY A 37 -0.28 19.95 18.22
CA GLY A 37 -1.71 19.78 17.94
C GLY A 37 -2.02 18.41 17.32
N TYR A 38 -1.22 17.97 16.35
CA TYR A 38 -1.36 16.64 15.77
C TYR A 38 -1.13 15.55 16.81
N TYR A 39 -0.05 15.67 17.60
CA TYR A 39 0.26 14.73 18.67
C TYR A 39 -0.90 14.61 19.66
N ALA A 40 -1.39 15.72 20.18
CA ALA A 40 -2.47 15.74 21.16
C ALA A 40 -3.78 15.14 20.63
N SER A 41 -4.07 15.27 19.34
CA SER A 41 -5.28 14.72 18.73
C SER A 41 -5.18 13.25 18.38
N HIS A 42 -4.00 12.74 18.03
CA HIS A 42 -3.81 11.38 17.51
C HIS A 42 -3.23 10.41 18.55
N TYR A 43 -2.28 10.89 19.39
CA TYR A 43 -1.61 10.08 20.41
C TYR A 43 -2.36 10.13 21.75
N HIS A 44 -3.63 9.76 21.71
CA HIS A 44 -4.51 9.72 22.87
C HIS A 44 -4.88 8.27 23.18
N PRO A 45 -5.01 7.86 24.48
CA PRO A 45 -5.39 6.49 24.83
C PRO A 45 -6.68 6.00 24.17
N SER A 46 -7.65 6.89 23.90
CA SER A 46 -8.88 6.53 23.17
C SER A 46 -8.62 6.05 21.72
N ASN A 47 -7.47 6.40 21.12
CA ASN A 47 -7.05 5.94 19.80
C ASN A 47 -6.08 4.77 19.85
N CYS A 48 -5.72 4.31 21.06
CA CYS A 48 -4.78 3.23 21.27
C CYS A 48 -5.47 1.88 21.34
N ARG A 49 -4.79 0.83 20.87
CA ARG A 49 -5.10 -0.57 21.17
C ARG A 49 -3.86 -1.19 21.81
N LEU A 50 -3.99 -1.63 23.03
CA LEU A 50 -2.91 -2.26 23.77
C LEU A 50 -3.03 -3.77 23.62
N PHE A 51 -1.91 -4.41 23.32
CA PHE A 51 -1.79 -5.86 23.28
C PHE A 51 -0.69 -6.29 24.26
N LEU A 52 -1.07 -7.14 25.23
CA LEU A 52 -0.15 -7.71 26.22
C LEU A 52 0.09 -9.17 25.86
N TYR A 53 1.35 -9.59 25.82
CA TYR A 53 1.75 -10.95 25.55
C TYR A 53 2.90 -11.37 26.47
N GLY A 54 2.84 -12.60 26.98
CA GLY A 54 3.86 -13.19 27.82
C GLY A 54 3.31 -13.75 29.12
N ASP A 55 4.19 -14.34 29.93
CA ASP A 55 3.88 -14.88 31.26
C ASP A 55 3.91 -13.74 32.29
N GLN A 56 2.81 -13.02 32.39
CA GLN A 56 2.67 -11.90 33.34
C GLN A 56 1.23 -11.85 33.88
N ASP A 57 1.08 -11.34 35.11
CA ASP A 57 -0.21 -11.07 35.69
C ASP A 57 -0.89 -9.92 34.95
N VAL A 58 -1.95 -10.23 34.22
CA VAL A 58 -2.68 -9.25 33.38
C VAL A 58 -3.38 -8.22 34.25
N GLU A 59 -3.93 -8.61 35.41
CA GLU A 59 -4.63 -7.69 36.31
C GLU A 59 -3.66 -6.67 36.91
N GLU A 60 -2.50 -7.12 37.39
CA GLU A 60 -1.43 -6.23 37.87
C GLU A 60 -1.00 -5.22 36.80
N ARG A 61 -0.86 -5.68 35.55
CA ARG A 61 -0.45 -4.80 34.43
C ARG A 61 -1.53 -3.78 34.07
N LEU A 62 -2.79 -4.17 34.10
CA LEU A 62 -3.88 -3.24 33.83
C LEU A 62 -3.99 -2.18 34.93
N LEU A 63 -3.86 -2.55 36.20
CA LEU A 63 -3.85 -1.60 37.32
C LEU A 63 -2.68 -0.63 37.21
N LEU A 64 -1.47 -1.12 36.88
CA LEU A 64 -0.31 -0.27 36.69
C LEU A 64 -0.49 0.72 35.53
N LEU A 65 -1.07 0.27 34.40
CA LEU A 65 -1.35 1.12 33.25
C LEU A 65 -2.39 2.19 33.58
N ASP A 66 -3.41 1.84 34.33
CA ASP A 66 -4.42 2.80 34.78
C ASP A 66 -3.81 3.86 35.71
N GLU A 67 -3.05 3.43 36.71
CA GLU A 67 -2.39 4.31 37.66
C GLU A 67 -1.38 5.26 37.02
N LEU A 68 -0.54 4.74 36.07
CA LEU A 68 0.55 5.54 35.51
C LEU A 68 0.15 6.40 34.30
N TYR A 69 -0.93 6.05 33.59
CA TYR A 69 -1.25 6.68 32.31
C TYR A 69 -2.73 6.98 32.12
N LEU A 70 -3.63 5.99 32.31
CA LEU A 70 -5.00 6.13 31.83
C LEU A 70 -5.84 7.04 32.71
N SER A 71 -5.58 7.06 34.03
CA SER A 71 -6.28 7.90 35.01
C SER A 71 -6.18 9.41 34.70
N ASP A 72 -5.13 9.84 34.02
CA ASP A 72 -4.92 11.24 33.65
C ASP A 72 -5.72 11.68 32.43
N TYR A 73 -6.39 10.74 31.73
CA TYR A 73 -7.09 11.02 30.49
C TYR A 73 -8.60 10.84 30.62
N SER A 74 -9.35 11.76 30.03
CA SER A 74 -10.78 11.59 29.80
C SER A 74 -11.03 11.05 28.40
N PRO A 75 -12.01 10.16 28.20
CA PRO A 75 -12.32 9.64 26.86
C PRO A 75 -12.63 10.74 25.86
N ILE A 76 -12.07 10.62 24.67
CA ILE A 76 -12.39 11.47 23.51
C ILE A 76 -13.00 10.64 22.39
N ASN A 77 -13.61 11.30 21.41
CA ASN A 77 -14.06 10.64 20.20
C ASN A 77 -12.85 10.04 19.47
N ARG A 78 -12.98 8.78 19.09
CA ARG A 78 -11.95 8.10 18.30
C ARG A 78 -11.81 8.76 16.93
N ILE A 79 -10.59 8.72 16.40
CA ILE A 79 -10.36 9.07 15.01
C ILE A 79 -11.05 8.02 14.12
N GLU A 80 -11.80 8.49 13.13
CA GLU A 80 -12.45 7.62 12.16
C GLU A 80 -11.40 6.77 11.40
N PRO A 81 -11.72 5.51 11.09
CA PRO A 81 -10.86 4.69 10.26
C PRO A 81 -10.54 5.37 8.92
N THR A 82 -9.39 5.04 8.35
CA THR A 82 -9.02 5.50 7.01
C THR A 82 -10.18 5.29 6.03
N PRO A 83 -10.65 6.35 5.35
CA PRO A 83 -11.74 6.22 4.38
C PRO A 83 -11.35 5.31 3.23
N LEU A 84 -12.34 4.66 2.63
CA LEU A 84 -12.13 3.86 1.42
C LEU A 84 -11.97 4.78 0.21
N ALA A 85 -11.11 4.37 -0.72
CA ALA A 85 -10.99 5.06 -1.99
C ALA A 85 -12.30 4.97 -2.78
N LYS A 86 -12.66 6.05 -3.45
CA LYS A 86 -13.81 6.07 -4.34
C LYS A 86 -13.58 5.16 -5.54
N ARG A 87 -14.56 4.33 -5.86
CA ARG A 87 -14.51 3.49 -7.05
C ARG A 87 -14.48 4.33 -8.32
N TRP A 88 -13.60 3.99 -9.24
CA TRP A 88 -13.53 4.64 -10.54
C TRP A 88 -14.45 3.95 -11.55
N ASN A 89 -15.02 4.73 -12.44
CA ASN A 89 -15.83 4.21 -13.56
C ASN A 89 -14.95 3.78 -14.74
N ASN A 90 -13.75 4.35 -14.87
CA ASN A 90 -12.81 4.07 -15.94
C ASN A 90 -11.38 3.95 -15.39
N PRO A 91 -10.51 3.13 -16.01
CA PRO A 91 -9.09 3.08 -15.67
C PRO A 91 -8.42 4.46 -15.82
N LYS A 92 -7.45 4.73 -14.96
CA LYS A 92 -6.61 5.93 -15.03
C LYS A 92 -5.21 5.55 -15.46
N LYS A 93 -4.63 6.34 -16.37
CA LYS A 93 -3.21 6.22 -16.75
C LYS A 93 -2.43 7.40 -16.18
N VAL A 94 -1.38 7.09 -15.45
CA VAL A 94 -0.48 8.10 -14.84
C VAL A 94 0.93 7.84 -15.33
N LYS A 95 1.64 8.90 -15.69
CA LYS A 95 3.05 8.84 -16.11
C LYS A 95 3.87 9.79 -15.26
N ALA A 96 5.06 9.36 -14.85
CA ALA A 96 6.07 10.24 -14.26
C ALA A 96 7.44 9.90 -14.82
N THR A 97 8.32 10.88 -14.73
CA THR A 97 9.72 10.73 -15.07
C THR A 97 10.52 10.68 -13.77
N SER A 98 11.38 9.68 -13.63
CA SER A 98 12.35 9.59 -12.55
C SER A 98 13.72 10.04 -13.05
N PRO A 99 14.48 10.83 -12.27
CA PRO A 99 15.88 11.02 -12.56
C PRO A 99 16.59 9.67 -12.53
N GLY A 100 17.20 9.28 -13.62
CA GLY A 100 17.96 8.05 -13.78
C GLY A 100 19.25 8.30 -14.52
N GLU A 101 20.09 7.29 -14.64
CA GLU A 101 21.25 7.38 -15.50
C GLU A 101 20.79 7.60 -16.95
N SER A 102 21.32 8.63 -17.57
CA SER A 102 20.85 9.18 -18.86
C SER A 102 21.04 8.24 -20.06
N SER A 103 21.47 7.01 -19.86
CA SER A 103 21.75 6.03 -20.93
C SER A 103 20.69 4.94 -21.11
N SER A 104 19.71 4.80 -20.23
CA SER A 104 18.67 3.79 -20.36
C SER A 104 17.30 4.42 -20.64
N SER A 105 16.75 4.17 -21.81
CA SER A 105 15.36 4.49 -22.14
C SER A 105 14.40 3.43 -21.58
N GLU A 106 14.60 3.02 -20.32
CA GLU A 106 13.82 1.96 -19.69
C GLU A 106 12.77 2.53 -18.76
N ALA A 107 11.59 1.90 -18.76
CA ALA A 107 10.50 2.24 -17.87
C ALA A 107 10.14 1.08 -16.93
N THR A 108 9.45 1.42 -15.85
CA THR A 108 8.65 0.48 -15.07
C THR A 108 7.18 0.77 -15.34
N VAL A 109 6.44 -0.26 -15.69
CA VAL A 109 4.99 -0.19 -15.95
C VAL A 109 4.30 -1.08 -14.94
N THR A 110 3.26 -0.57 -14.29
CA THR A 110 2.41 -1.35 -13.38
C THR A 110 0.95 -1.17 -13.71
N VAL A 111 0.19 -2.25 -13.64
CA VAL A 111 -1.27 -2.24 -13.59
C VAL A 111 -1.66 -2.52 -12.15
N SER A 112 -2.55 -1.70 -11.60
CA SER A 112 -2.85 -1.70 -10.18
C SER A 112 -4.36 -1.64 -9.95
N TRP A 113 -4.83 -2.42 -8.97
CA TRP A 113 -6.24 -2.49 -8.57
C TRP A 113 -6.37 -2.28 -7.08
N ALA A 114 -7.37 -1.51 -6.65
CA ALA A 114 -7.85 -1.55 -5.28
C ALA A 114 -8.85 -2.72 -5.17
N THR A 115 -8.57 -3.64 -4.26
CA THR A 115 -9.33 -4.89 -4.12
C THR A 115 -10.22 -4.87 -2.87
N THR A 116 -10.22 -5.93 -2.09
CA THR A 116 -11.04 -6.09 -0.89
C THR A 116 -10.45 -5.39 0.34
N LEU A 117 -11.18 -5.46 1.45
CA LEU A 117 -10.76 -4.91 2.73
C LEU A 117 -9.90 -5.90 3.51
N ALA A 118 -8.82 -5.41 4.10
CA ALA A 118 -7.98 -6.21 4.99
C ALA A 118 -8.68 -6.67 6.29
N GLU A 119 -9.89 -6.18 6.53
CA GLU A 119 -10.73 -6.54 7.68
C GLU A 119 -11.41 -7.92 7.49
N ASP A 120 -11.45 -8.46 6.28
CA ASP A 120 -12.01 -9.78 5.97
C ASP A 120 -10.89 -10.84 5.85
N PRO A 121 -10.66 -11.69 6.88
CA PRO A 121 -9.56 -12.65 6.87
C PRO A 121 -9.69 -13.71 5.77
N LEU A 122 -10.90 -14.07 5.38
CA LEU A 122 -11.14 -15.08 4.34
C LEU A 122 -10.78 -14.51 2.97
N GLU A 123 -11.21 -13.30 2.67
CA GLU A 123 -10.88 -12.60 1.44
C GLU A 123 -9.36 -12.34 1.35
N VAL A 124 -8.73 -11.90 2.45
CA VAL A 124 -7.28 -11.71 2.54
C VAL A 124 -6.54 -13.01 2.21
N LEU A 125 -6.92 -14.12 2.83
CA LEU A 125 -6.30 -15.42 2.58
C LEU A 125 -6.53 -15.86 1.13
N THR A 126 -7.74 -15.68 0.61
CA THR A 126 -8.09 -16.04 -0.77
C THR A 126 -7.25 -15.26 -1.78
N LEU A 127 -7.15 -13.94 -1.62
CA LEU A 127 -6.38 -13.11 -2.56
C LEU A 127 -4.87 -13.30 -2.43
N ASN A 128 -4.36 -13.55 -1.23
CA ASN A 128 -2.95 -13.93 -1.07
C ASN A 128 -2.65 -15.26 -1.74
N THR A 129 -3.51 -16.26 -1.56
CA THR A 129 -3.37 -17.56 -2.24
C THR A 129 -3.44 -17.41 -3.76
N LEU A 130 -4.38 -16.61 -4.26
CA LEU A 130 -4.47 -16.29 -5.69
C LEU A 130 -3.20 -15.60 -6.20
N THR A 131 -2.66 -14.67 -5.44
CA THR A 131 -1.41 -13.98 -5.77
C THR A 131 -0.24 -14.96 -5.91
N GLU A 132 -0.11 -15.92 -4.99
CA GLU A 132 0.90 -16.97 -5.07
C GLU A 132 0.71 -17.87 -6.31
N ILE A 133 -0.53 -18.23 -6.64
CA ILE A 133 -0.84 -18.98 -7.85
C ILE A 133 -0.44 -18.22 -9.12
N LEU A 134 -0.66 -16.91 -9.15
CA LEU A 134 -0.42 -16.06 -10.32
C LEU A 134 1.05 -15.65 -10.49
N LEU A 135 1.78 -15.44 -9.39
CA LEU A 135 3.07 -14.76 -9.38
C LEU A 135 4.15 -15.46 -8.54
N GLY A 136 3.81 -16.41 -7.70
CA GLY A 136 4.68 -16.92 -6.63
C GLY A 136 5.90 -17.73 -7.09
N ASN A 137 5.97 -18.12 -8.36
CA ASN A 137 7.12 -18.85 -8.92
C ASN A 137 7.23 -18.67 -10.44
N PRO A 138 8.39 -19.02 -11.06
CA PRO A 138 8.60 -18.86 -12.50
C PRO A 138 7.62 -19.63 -13.42
N GLY A 139 6.96 -20.65 -12.91
CA GLY A 139 5.91 -21.40 -13.63
C GLY A 139 4.51 -20.83 -13.47
N ALA A 140 4.33 -19.86 -12.58
CA ALA A 140 3.05 -19.21 -12.35
C ALA A 140 2.58 -18.45 -13.61
N PRO A 141 1.30 -18.51 -13.98
CA PRO A 141 0.85 -18.11 -15.31
C PRO A 141 1.14 -16.64 -15.63
N LEU A 142 0.95 -15.74 -14.70
CA LEU A 142 1.20 -14.32 -14.95
C LEU A 142 2.69 -13.99 -14.94
N TYR A 143 3.45 -14.57 -14.00
CA TYR A 143 4.90 -14.46 -13.98
C TYR A 143 5.52 -14.95 -15.29
N LYS A 144 5.14 -16.16 -15.71
CA LYS A 144 5.60 -16.79 -16.95
C LYS A 144 5.28 -15.93 -18.18
N ALA A 145 4.02 -15.46 -18.29
CA ALA A 145 3.62 -14.62 -19.41
C ALA A 145 4.44 -13.33 -19.51
N ILE A 146 4.75 -12.69 -18.38
CA ILE A 146 5.58 -11.49 -18.32
C ILE A 146 7.00 -11.79 -18.81
N ILE A 147 7.65 -12.81 -18.28
CA ILE A 147 9.04 -13.13 -18.61
C ILE A 147 9.19 -13.64 -20.05
N GLU A 148 8.32 -14.55 -20.48
CA GLU A 148 8.37 -15.14 -21.83
C GLU A 148 7.97 -14.16 -22.94
N SER A 149 7.33 -13.03 -22.60
CA SER A 149 6.98 -11.99 -23.57
C SER A 149 8.20 -11.32 -24.19
N GLY A 150 9.34 -11.31 -23.49
CA GLY A 150 10.53 -10.58 -23.90
C GLY A 150 10.33 -9.06 -23.94
N LEU A 151 9.26 -8.53 -23.33
CA LEU A 151 8.96 -7.10 -23.28
C LEU A 151 9.85 -6.34 -22.32
N ALA A 152 10.28 -6.98 -21.25
CA ALA A 152 11.02 -6.35 -20.17
C ALA A 152 12.13 -7.27 -19.64
N LYS A 153 12.98 -6.70 -18.81
CA LYS A 153 14.09 -7.44 -18.17
C LYS A 153 13.59 -8.31 -17.01
N ASP A 154 12.56 -7.86 -16.31
CA ASP A 154 12.07 -8.54 -15.12
C ASP A 154 10.64 -8.10 -14.79
N ILE A 155 10.02 -8.81 -13.85
CA ILE A 155 8.77 -8.39 -13.21
C ILE A 155 9.01 -7.17 -12.30
N SER A 156 8.06 -6.28 -12.22
CA SER A 156 8.15 -5.14 -11.32
C SER A 156 8.23 -5.61 -9.85
N PRO A 157 9.15 -5.07 -9.03
CA PRO A 157 9.31 -5.47 -7.63
C PRO A 157 8.11 -5.12 -6.75
N VAL A 158 7.16 -4.33 -7.24
CA VAL A 158 5.91 -4.01 -6.54
C VAL A 158 4.78 -4.98 -6.90
N SER A 159 5.05 -6.01 -7.70
CA SER A 159 4.04 -6.99 -8.10
C SER A 159 3.64 -7.87 -6.91
N GLY A 160 2.35 -8.01 -6.70
CA GLY A 160 1.75 -8.78 -5.63
C GLY A 160 0.61 -8.05 -4.93
N MET A 161 0.17 -8.63 -3.82
CA MET A 161 -0.85 -8.07 -2.94
C MET A 161 -0.18 -7.41 -1.72
N ASP A 162 -0.68 -6.27 -1.27
CA ASP A 162 -0.22 -5.63 -0.05
C ASP A 162 -1.38 -5.51 0.96
N ALA A 163 -1.31 -6.31 2.04
CA ALA A 163 -2.32 -6.34 3.09
C ALA A 163 -2.11 -5.26 4.18
N ASN A 164 -1.12 -4.37 4.05
CA ASN A 164 -0.91 -3.28 4.99
C ASN A 164 -1.87 -2.10 4.78
N PHE A 165 -2.64 -2.11 3.70
CA PHE A 165 -3.66 -1.11 3.39
C PHE A 165 -5.03 -1.59 3.83
N ARG A 166 -5.87 -0.69 4.35
CA ARG A 166 -7.24 -1.04 4.71
C ARG A 166 -8.02 -1.62 3.52
N GLN A 167 -7.86 -1.01 2.34
CA GLN A 167 -8.30 -1.56 1.07
C GLN A 167 -7.04 -2.00 0.32
N MET A 168 -6.88 -3.31 0.13
CA MET A 168 -5.63 -3.89 -0.34
C MET A 168 -5.39 -3.60 -1.83
N PRO A 169 -4.21 -3.08 -2.22
CA PRO A 169 -3.83 -3.02 -3.62
C PRO A 169 -3.29 -4.38 -4.09
N PHE A 170 -3.69 -4.77 -5.30
CA PHE A 170 -3.00 -5.76 -6.10
C PHE A 170 -2.30 -5.05 -7.25
N MET A 171 -1.04 -5.33 -7.42
CA MET A 171 -0.21 -4.70 -8.46
C MET A 171 0.55 -5.76 -9.23
N VAL A 172 0.71 -5.54 -10.53
CA VAL A 172 1.58 -6.37 -11.37
C VAL A 172 2.16 -5.54 -12.49
N GLY A 173 3.40 -5.83 -12.89
CA GLY A 173 4.01 -5.05 -13.94
C GLY A 173 5.40 -5.49 -14.35
N TYR A 174 6.02 -4.67 -15.14
CA TYR A 174 7.29 -4.85 -15.82
C TYR A 174 8.35 -3.90 -15.29
N LYS A 175 9.58 -4.38 -15.18
CA LYS A 175 10.78 -3.58 -14.92
C LYS A 175 11.72 -3.67 -16.12
N GLY A 176 12.18 -2.52 -16.61
CA GLY A 176 13.08 -2.47 -17.76
C GLY A 176 12.39 -2.73 -19.10
N ILE A 177 11.14 -2.27 -19.24
CA ILE A 177 10.39 -2.27 -20.51
C ILE A 177 10.73 -1.02 -21.33
N ASP A 178 10.71 -1.14 -22.66
CA ASP A 178 10.74 0.02 -23.55
C ASP A 178 9.48 0.89 -23.32
N PRO A 179 9.62 2.18 -23.02
CA PRO A 179 8.48 3.07 -22.83
C PRO A 179 7.48 3.08 -23.99
N GLN A 180 7.93 2.82 -25.23
CA GLN A 180 7.06 2.74 -26.42
C GLN A 180 6.21 1.47 -26.44
N ARG A 181 6.62 0.42 -25.72
CA ARG A 181 5.90 -0.85 -25.58
C ARG A 181 5.07 -0.96 -24.29
N ALA A 182 4.95 0.13 -23.55
CA ALA A 182 4.22 0.15 -22.27
C ALA A 182 2.76 -0.32 -22.40
N GLU A 183 2.08 0.06 -23.48
CA GLU A 183 0.68 -0.36 -23.72
C GLU A 183 0.57 -1.84 -24.11
N GLU A 184 1.56 -2.38 -24.81
CA GLU A 184 1.64 -3.81 -25.12
C GLU A 184 1.78 -4.64 -23.83
N GLY A 185 2.64 -4.16 -22.90
CA GLY A 185 2.79 -4.78 -21.59
C GLY A 185 1.51 -4.74 -20.74
N GLU A 186 0.82 -3.60 -20.71
CA GLU A 186 -0.50 -3.47 -20.05
C GLU A 186 -1.50 -4.48 -20.63
N GLN A 187 -1.60 -4.53 -21.95
CA GLN A 187 -2.53 -5.42 -22.65
C GLN A 187 -2.24 -6.90 -22.35
N LEU A 188 -0.97 -7.31 -22.34
CA LEU A 188 -0.60 -8.69 -22.03
C LEU A 188 -1.02 -9.11 -20.61
N ILE A 189 -0.86 -8.22 -19.61
CA ILE A 189 -1.31 -8.48 -18.25
C ILE A 189 -2.83 -8.72 -18.22
N ILE A 190 -3.59 -7.80 -18.82
CA ILE A 190 -5.05 -7.87 -18.84
C ILE A 190 -5.54 -9.12 -19.57
N GLU A 191 -4.96 -9.43 -20.73
CA GLU A 191 -5.32 -10.63 -21.51
C GLU A 191 -4.98 -11.91 -20.77
N THR A 192 -3.82 -11.97 -20.10
CA THR A 192 -3.43 -13.15 -19.32
C THR A 192 -4.42 -13.39 -18.18
N LEU A 193 -4.76 -12.36 -17.43
CA LEU A 193 -5.76 -12.46 -16.35
C LEU A 193 -7.16 -12.83 -16.87
N SER A 194 -7.51 -12.40 -18.08
CA SER A 194 -8.83 -12.70 -18.67
C SER A 194 -8.97 -14.13 -19.21
N LYS A 195 -7.84 -14.83 -19.39
CA LYS A 195 -7.81 -16.22 -19.92
C LYS A 195 -7.73 -17.27 -18.81
N LEU A 196 -7.56 -16.86 -17.57
CA LEU A 196 -7.51 -17.70 -16.38
C LEU A 196 -8.89 -17.90 -15.76
#